data_b69be416c7e8b5e4b4a56bb704d33401
#
_entry.id   b69be416c7e8b5e4b4a56bb704d33401
#
_cell.length_a   1.000
_cell.length_b   1.000
_cell.length_c   1.000
_cell.angle_alpha   90.00
_cell.angle_beta   90.00
_cell.angle_gamma   90.00
#
_symmetry.space_group_name_H-M   'P 1'
#
loop_
_entity.id
_entity.type
_entity.pdbx_description
1 polymer ?
#
loop_
_entity_poly.entity_id
_entity_poly.type
_entity_poly.pdbx_seq_one_letter_code
_entity_poly.pdbx_strand_id
1 'polypeptide(L)'
;MTARAMSIIHEVMASETYRKAVATLTAEHDRTVEDIVTLTQIAAPPFEEETRARAFLAMAKIHGLQNLEIDAEGNVTGMRPGVGNAPLICVAAHLDTVFPAGTDVTVRRDGAKLYAPGVGDDTRSLAVLLAWLRAMDAAAVRTRAGLLIVADVGEEGPGDLRGMRHLFQNGPYKDRISAFITVDSPDISHIATGAVGSKRYRVTFRAPGGHSYGAFGLVNPMFAMADAIARLGRVTVPASPKTTYSASVTGGGTSINSIPNHVWTDFDLRSESPVELARLEATFLNLVAKSVAAENTARSTRNGAVTTDIAKIGDRPAGRTDETSDLVRLAHAAISAHGFQPRFETSSTDANIPMSLGIPAIKIGSGGTGGRAHSLEEWIDVTPEPSIRGMAAGLATVLAVAGLA
;
A
#
# COMPACT_ATOMS: atom_id res chain seq x y z
N MET A 1 -1.00 24.32 11.42
CA MET A 1 -1.82 24.74 10.26
C MET A 1 -1.46 26.17 9.87
N THR A 2 -1.23 26.48 8.59
CA THR A 2 -0.92 27.85 8.17
C THR A 2 -2.18 28.57 7.70
N ALA A 3 -2.28 29.91 7.98
CA ALA A 3 -3.39 30.72 7.49
C ALA A 3 -3.55 30.65 5.96
N ARG A 4 -2.44 30.52 5.22
CA ARG A 4 -2.44 30.38 3.75
C ARG A 4 -3.15 29.12 3.29
N ALA A 5 -2.87 27.95 3.88
CA ALA A 5 -3.53 26.71 3.49
C ALA A 5 -5.04 26.78 3.74
N MET A 6 -5.46 27.35 4.88
CA MET A 6 -6.88 27.56 5.17
C MET A 6 -7.55 28.51 4.17
N SER A 7 -6.87 29.61 3.79
CA SER A 7 -7.39 30.53 2.77
C SER A 7 -7.64 29.81 1.45
N ILE A 8 -6.66 29.05 0.96
CA ILE A 8 -6.79 28.27 -0.29
C ILE A 8 -7.97 27.30 -0.23
N ILE A 9 -8.11 26.57 0.87
CA ILE A 9 -9.23 25.62 1.03
C ILE A 9 -10.57 26.35 1.08
N HIS A 10 -10.67 27.48 1.79
CA HIS A 10 -11.91 28.27 1.81
C HIS A 10 -12.25 28.81 0.40
N GLU A 11 -11.27 29.24 -0.37
CA GLU A 11 -11.47 29.67 -1.77
C GLU A 11 -11.98 28.51 -2.64
N VAL A 12 -11.38 27.32 -2.53
CA VAL A 12 -11.86 26.11 -3.22
C VAL A 12 -13.31 25.82 -2.82
N MET A 13 -13.61 25.75 -1.52
CA MET A 13 -14.95 25.41 -1.02
C MET A 13 -16.02 26.48 -1.37
N ALA A 14 -15.62 27.74 -1.45
CA ALA A 14 -16.51 28.84 -1.84
C ALA A 14 -16.76 28.89 -3.36
N SER A 15 -15.96 28.23 -4.19
CA SER A 15 -16.12 28.21 -5.63
C SER A 15 -17.44 27.52 -6.05
N GLU A 16 -18.08 28.03 -7.08
CA GLU A 16 -19.29 27.41 -7.66
C GLU A 16 -18.98 26.01 -8.19
N THR A 17 -17.81 25.87 -8.83
CA THR A 17 -17.32 24.61 -9.38
C THR A 17 -17.24 23.53 -8.30
N TYR A 18 -16.62 23.82 -7.15
CA TYR A 18 -16.53 22.85 -6.06
C TYR A 18 -17.91 22.50 -5.48
N ARG A 19 -18.77 23.50 -5.24
CA ARG A 19 -20.13 23.25 -4.72
C ARG A 19 -20.94 22.38 -5.67
N LYS A 20 -20.83 22.58 -6.98
CA LYS A 20 -21.47 21.73 -7.99
C LYS A 20 -20.90 20.31 -8.00
N ALA A 21 -19.58 20.16 -7.84
CA ALA A 21 -18.95 18.84 -7.72
C ALA A 21 -19.46 18.08 -6.49
N VAL A 22 -19.55 18.73 -5.33
CA VAL A 22 -20.11 18.13 -4.10
C VAL A 22 -21.60 17.78 -4.25
N ALA A 23 -22.38 18.62 -4.92
CA ALA A 23 -23.77 18.31 -5.23
C ALA A 23 -23.89 17.05 -6.11
N THR A 24 -22.96 16.85 -7.06
CA THR A 24 -22.90 15.63 -7.88
C THR A 24 -22.53 14.40 -7.03
N LEU A 25 -21.54 14.51 -6.12
CA LEU A 25 -21.24 13.42 -5.17
C LEU A 25 -22.46 13.03 -4.34
N THR A 26 -23.27 14.01 -3.97
CA THR A 26 -24.52 13.78 -3.21
C THR A 26 -25.57 13.09 -4.08
N ALA A 27 -25.80 13.60 -5.28
CA ALA A 27 -26.84 13.06 -6.18
C ALA A 27 -26.51 11.65 -6.69
N GLU A 28 -25.23 11.32 -6.85
CA GLU A 28 -24.75 10.04 -7.38
C GLU A 28 -24.16 9.11 -6.31
N HIS A 29 -24.52 9.33 -5.04
CA HIS A 29 -24.01 8.49 -3.95
C HIS A 29 -24.36 7.01 -4.13
N ASP A 30 -25.61 6.71 -4.49
CA ASP A 30 -26.05 5.32 -4.72
C ASP A 30 -25.25 4.65 -5.85
N ARG A 31 -24.95 5.40 -6.90
CA ARG A 31 -24.07 4.88 -7.99
C ARG A 31 -22.65 4.60 -7.47
N THR A 32 -22.13 5.45 -6.59
CA THR A 32 -20.82 5.16 -5.98
C THR A 32 -20.86 3.88 -5.15
N VAL A 33 -21.96 3.62 -4.45
CA VAL A 33 -22.15 2.35 -3.71
C VAL A 33 -22.24 1.16 -4.68
N GLU A 34 -22.92 1.31 -5.83
CA GLU A 34 -22.97 0.27 -6.88
C GLU A 34 -21.58 0.00 -7.48
N ASP A 35 -20.78 1.04 -7.71
CA ASP A 35 -19.41 0.92 -8.18
C ASP A 35 -18.53 0.13 -7.17
N ILE A 36 -18.68 0.42 -5.86
CA ILE A 36 -18.01 -0.35 -4.80
C ILE A 36 -18.38 -1.84 -4.90
N VAL A 37 -19.68 -2.14 -4.95
CA VAL A 37 -20.16 -3.54 -5.03
C VAL A 37 -19.62 -4.23 -6.28
N THR A 38 -19.69 -3.55 -7.43
CA THR A 38 -19.23 -4.09 -8.71
C THR A 38 -17.74 -4.44 -8.69
N LEU A 39 -16.91 -3.51 -8.23
CA LEU A 39 -15.47 -3.72 -8.17
C LEU A 39 -15.07 -4.74 -7.10
N THR A 40 -15.73 -4.75 -5.95
CA THR A 40 -15.46 -5.72 -4.87
C THR A 40 -15.71 -7.15 -5.33
N GLN A 41 -16.78 -7.39 -6.07
CA GLN A 41 -17.15 -8.74 -6.53
C GLN A 41 -16.29 -9.28 -7.68
N ILE A 42 -15.29 -8.53 -8.12
CA ILE A 42 -14.23 -8.99 -9.03
C ILE A 42 -13.00 -9.29 -8.20
N ALA A 43 -12.72 -10.55 -7.91
CA ALA A 43 -11.52 -10.94 -7.16
C ALA A 43 -10.25 -10.43 -7.85
N ALA A 44 -9.31 -9.93 -7.05
CA ALA A 44 -8.03 -9.41 -7.55
C ALA A 44 -6.91 -9.71 -6.54
N PRO A 45 -6.51 -10.96 -6.38
CA PRO A 45 -5.31 -11.28 -5.60
C PRO A 45 -4.07 -10.68 -6.29
N PRO A 46 -2.96 -10.46 -5.56
CA PRO A 46 -1.73 -9.97 -6.17
C PRO A 46 -1.30 -10.86 -7.36
N PHE A 47 -0.93 -10.23 -8.48
CA PHE A 47 -0.61 -10.82 -9.80
C PHE A 47 -1.80 -11.34 -10.62
N GLU A 48 -3.05 -11.22 -10.14
CA GLU A 48 -4.27 -11.62 -10.85
C GLU A 48 -5.28 -10.45 -10.94
N GLU A 49 -4.82 -9.21 -10.96
CA GLU A 49 -5.63 -7.99 -10.93
C GLU A 49 -6.28 -7.64 -12.28
N GLU A 50 -5.88 -8.29 -13.38
CA GLU A 50 -6.25 -7.91 -14.75
C GLU A 50 -7.76 -7.73 -14.97
N THR A 51 -8.57 -8.60 -14.40
CA THR A 51 -10.04 -8.54 -14.59
C THR A 51 -10.62 -7.29 -13.95
N ARG A 52 -10.19 -6.94 -12.74
CA ARG A 52 -10.61 -5.71 -12.04
C ARG A 52 -10.04 -4.47 -12.73
N ALA A 53 -8.80 -4.51 -13.20
CA ALA A 53 -8.19 -3.43 -13.97
C ALA A 53 -8.99 -3.11 -15.25
N ARG A 54 -9.40 -4.14 -16.00
CA ARG A 54 -10.25 -3.97 -17.19
C ARG A 54 -11.63 -3.40 -16.86
N ALA A 55 -12.22 -3.82 -15.74
CA ALA A 55 -13.50 -3.27 -15.28
C ALA A 55 -13.35 -1.78 -14.90
N PHE A 56 -12.34 -1.43 -14.09
CA PHE A 56 -12.07 -0.04 -13.75
C PHE A 56 -11.79 0.83 -14.98
N LEU A 57 -10.96 0.35 -15.93
CA LEU A 57 -10.69 1.04 -17.18
C LEU A 57 -11.98 1.30 -17.98
N ALA A 58 -12.86 0.30 -18.09
CA ALA A 58 -14.15 0.43 -18.78
C ALA A 58 -15.04 1.49 -18.11
N MET A 59 -15.08 1.53 -16.77
CA MET A 59 -15.82 2.53 -16.00
C MET A 59 -15.21 3.94 -16.15
N ALA A 60 -13.88 4.04 -16.19
CA ALA A 60 -13.18 5.31 -16.35
C ALA A 60 -13.26 5.88 -17.77
N LYS A 61 -13.51 5.06 -18.79
CA LYS A 61 -13.48 5.45 -20.20
C LYS A 61 -14.43 6.58 -20.59
N ILE A 62 -15.57 6.70 -19.87
CA ILE A 62 -16.57 7.75 -20.14
C ILE A 62 -16.15 9.14 -19.67
N HIS A 63 -15.05 9.27 -18.92
CA HIS A 63 -14.60 10.51 -18.29
C HIS A 63 -13.57 11.30 -19.11
N GLY A 64 -13.38 10.98 -20.39
CA GLY A 64 -12.55 11.75 -21.30
C GLY A 64 -11.08 11.87 -20.89
N LEU A 65 -10.56 10.91 -20.11
CA LEU A 65 -9.16 10.86 -19.76
C LEU A 65 -8.29 10.64 -20.99
N GLN A 66 -7.21 11.42 -21.10
CA GLN A 66 -6.22 11.23 -22.16
C GLN A 66 -5.29 10.07 -21.79
N ASN A 67 -4.86 9.31 -22.81
CA ASN A 67 -3.97 8.17 -22.68
C ASN A 67 -4.44 7.18 -21.61
N LEU A 68 -5.75 6.90 -21.58
CA LEU A 68 -6.32 5.91 -20.67
C LEU A 68 -5.96 4.51 -21.18
N GLU A 69 -5.15 3.81 -20.42
CA GLU A 69 -4.62 2.49 -20.78
C GLU A 69 -4.32 1.63 -19.56
N ILE A 70 -4.10 0.34 -19.79
CA ILE A 70 -3.42 -0.54 -18.84
C ILE A 70 -1.95 -0.57 -19.26
N ASP A 71 -1.06 -0.16 -18.37
CA ASP A 71 0.37 -0.15 -18.64
C ASP A 71 1.00 -1.56 -18.64
N ALA A 72 2.31 -1.63 -18.88
CA ALA A 72 3.02 -2.90 -18.99
C ALA A 72 3.06 -3.71 -17.67
N GLU A 73 2.85 -3.06 -16.52
CA GLU A 73 2.81 -3.73 -15.22
C GLU A 73 1.39 -4.15 -14.82
N GLY A 74 0.38 -3.52 -15.42
CA GLY A 74 -1.03 -3.77 -15.15
C GLY A 74 -1.79 -2.61 -14.49
N ASN A 75 -1.13 -1.48 -14.21
CA ASN A 75 -1.81 -0.30 -13.69
C ASN A 75 -2.75 0.28 -14.76
N VAL A 76 -3.93 0.71 -14.35
CA VAL A 76 -4.76 1.58 -15.18
C VAL A 76 -4.31 3.02 -14.95
N THR A 77 -3.88 3.70 -16.01
CA THR A 77 -3.46 5.10 -15.96
C THR A 77 -4.27 5.94 -16.93
N GLY A 78 -4.63 7.15 -16.52
CA GLY A 78 -5.33 8.09 -17.39
C GLY A 78 -5.12 9.53 -16.93
N MET A 79 -4.90 10.44 -17.86
CA MET A 79 -4.58 11.84 -17.57
C MET A 79 -5.76 12.76 -17.81
N ARG A 80 -6.13 13.55 -16.81
CA ARG A 80 -6.99 14.72 -16.94
C ARG A 80 -6.10 15.95 -17.12
N PRO A 81 -6.11 16.62 -18.29
CA PRO A 81 -5.18 17.71 -18.56
C PRO A 81 -5.44 18.92 -17.67
N GLY A 82 -4.37 19.58 -17.22
CA GLY A 82 -4.41 20.89 -16.61
C GLY A 82 -4.38 22.03 -17.64
N VAL A 83 -4.52 23.27 -17.17
CA VAL A 83 -4.35 24.44 -18.01
C VAL A 83 -2.87 24.84 -18.06
N GLY A 84 -2.17 24.49 -19.12
CA GLY A 84 -0.74 24.79 -19.31
C GLY A 84 0.19 23.59 -19.09
N ASN A 85 1.48 23.87 -18.91
CA ASN A 85 2.53 22.84 -18.75
C ASN A 85 2.93 22.60 -17.28
N ALA A 86 2.00 22.74 -16.34
CA ALA A 86 2.30 22.47 -14.95
C ALA A 86 2.62 20.97 -14.73
N PRO A 87 3.39 20.63 -13.69
CA PRO A 87 3.64 19.24 -13.31
C PRO A 87 2.34 18.48 -13.03
N LEU A 88 2.41 17.15 -13.04
CA LEU A 88 1.26 16.30 -12.72
C LEU A 88 1.13 16.07 -11.21
N ILE A 89 -0.10 16.02 -10.74
CA ILE A 89 -0.47 15.47 -9.45
C ILE A 89 -1.02 14.08 -9.70
N CYS A 90 -0.38 13.06 -9.13
CA CYS A 90 -0.87 11.69 -9.23
C CYS A 90 -1.85 11.40 -8.09
N VAL A 91 -2.99 10.80 -8.43
CA VAL A 91 -4.02 10.37 -7.48
C VAL A 91 -4.29 8.89 -7.75
N ALA A 92 -4.03 8.05 -6.76
CA ALA A 92 -4.05 6.60 -6.90
C ALA A 92 -4.96 5.90 -5.90
N ALA A 93 -5.34 4.66 -6.22
CA ALA A 93 -5.94 3.66 -5.35
C ALA A 93 -5.60 2.28 -5.90
N HIS A 94 -5.36 1.28 -5.02
CA HIS A 94 -4.89 0.00 -5.52
C HIS A 94 -6.00 -0.97 -5.92
N LEU A 95 -5.69 -1.83 -6.89
CA LEU A 95 -6.62 -2.81 -7.44
C LEU A 95 -6.64 -4.12 -6.66
N ASP A 96 -5.50 -4.53 -6.15
CA ASP A 96 -5.35 -5.83 -5.50
C ASP A 96 -5.90 -5.86 -4.07
N THR A 97 -5.96 -7.04 -3.51
CA THR A 97 -6.33 -7.30 -2.12
C THR A 97 -5.42 -8.39 -1.53
N VAL A 98 -5.33 -8.49 -0.20
CA VAL A 98 -4.55 -9.56 0.48
C VAL A 98 -5.11 -10.98 0.27
N PHE A 99 -6.32 -11.10 -0.27
CA PHE A 99 -7.05 -12.36 -0.28
C PHE A 99 -6.61 -13.25 -1.46
N PRO A 100 -6.37 -14.56 -1.22
CA PRO A 100 -5.96 -15.48 -2.28
C PRO A 100 -7.10 -15.76 -3.26
N ALA A 101 -6.73 -16.25 -4.44
CA ALA A 101 -7.69 -16.72 -5.44
C ALA A 101 -8.69 -17.74 -4.87
N GLY A 102 -9.96 -17.63 -5.27
CA GLY A 102 -11.04 -18.48 -4.77
C GLY A 102 -11.69 -18.01 -3.46
N THR A 103 -11.22 -16.89 -2.87
CA THR A 103 -11.94 -16.26 -1.76
C THR A 103 -13.30 -15.75 -2.24
N ASP A 104 -14.36 -16.02 -1.47
CA ASP A 104 -15.69 -15.47 -1.76
C ASP A 104 -15.70 -13.96 -1.46
N VAL A 105 -15.84 -13.18 -2.52
CA VAL A 105 -15.92 -11.71 -2.50
C VAL A 105 -17.35 -11.21 -2.73
N THR A 106 -18.35 -12.05 -2.56
CA THR A 106 -19.75 -11.64 -2.66
C THR A 106 -20.10 -10.62 -1.59
N VAL A 107 -20.59 -9.45 -2.00
CA VAL A 107 -20.94 -8.38 -1.08
C VAL A 107 -22.27 -8.70 -0.40
N ARG A 108 -22.23 -8.80 0.93
CA ARG A 108 -23.43 -8.87 1.77
C ARG A 108 -23.77 -7.48 2.30
N ARG A 109 -25.03 -7.08 2.13
CA ARG A 109 -25.52 -5.80 2.64
C ARG A 109 -26.38 -5.99 3.88
N ASP A 110 -26.15 -5.16 4.91
CA ASP A 110 -26.96 -5.08 6.11
C ASP A 110 -27.18 -3.59 6.45
N GLY A 111 -28.35 -3.07 6.08
CA GLY A 111 -28.65 -1.64 6.17
C GLY A 111 -27.69 -0.79 5.34
N ALA A 112 -26.95 0.09 6.00
CA ALA A 112 -25.92 0.93 5.40
C ALA A 112 -24.54 0.26 5.36
N LYS A 113 -24.39 -0.95 5.88
CA LYS A 113 -23.11 -1.66 5.88
C LYS A 113 -22.99 -2.64 4.74
N LEU A 114 -21.82 -2.64 4.11
CA LEU A 114 -21.40 -3.63 3.14
C LEU A 114 -20.29 -4.48 3.77
N TYR A 115 -20.39 -5.79 3.62
CA TYR A 115 -19.44 -6.77 4.13
C TYR A 115 -18.91 -7.59 2.97
N ALA A 116 -17.62 -7.55 2.74
CA ALA A 116 -16.89 -8.44 1.84
C ALA A 116 -15.38 -8.25 2.01
N PRO A 117 -14.56 -9.27 1.72
CA PRO A 117 -13.11 -9.10 1.64
C PRO A 117 -12.71 -8.03 0.61
N GLY A 118 -11.89 -7.05 1.02
CA GLY A 118 -11.41 -5.98 0.16
C GLY A 118 -12.43 -4.87 -0.15
N VAL A 119 -13.57 -4.83 0.56
CA VAL A 119 -14.61 -3.81 0.32
C VAL A 119 -14.18 -2.40 0.75
N GLY A 120 -13.32 -2.29 1.76
CA GLY A 120 -12.77 -1.04 2.27
C GLY A 120 -11.31 -0.82 1.87
N ASP A 121 -10.59 -1.91 1.70
CA ASP A 121 -9.20 -1.99 1.34
C ASP A 121 -9.04 -2.83 0.04
N ASP A 122 -9.11 -2.23 -1.18
CA ASP A 122 -9.23 -0.79 -1.42
C ASP A 122 -10.32 -0.47 -2.46
N THR A 123 -11.32 -1.37 -2.67
CA THR A 123 -12.32 -1.16 -3.74
C THR A 123 -13.20 0.07 -3.49
N ARG A 124 -13.41 0.47 -2.23
CA ARG A 124 -14.07 1.73 -1.93
C ARG A 124 -13.32 2.92 -2.53
N SER A 125 -12.01 2.97 -2.41
CA SER A 125 -11.21 4.08 -2.92
C SER A 125 -11.19 4.13 -4.44
N LEU A 126 -11.15 2.97 -5.11
CA LEU A 126 -11.33 2.89 -6.57
C LEU A 126 -12.66 3.52 -7.02
N ALA A 127 -13.75 3.20 -6.33
CA ALA A 127 -15.06 3.78 -6.62
C ALA A 127 -15.10 5.30 -6.32
N VAL A 128 -14.38 5.76 -5.29
CA VAL A 128 -14.25 7.20 -4.99
C VAL A 128 -13.47 7.93 -6.07
N LEU A 129 -12.42 7.36 -6.66
CA LEU A 129 -11.76 7.95 -7.83
C LEU A 129 -12.75 8.15 -8.99
N LEU A 130 -13.59 7.16 -9.29
CA LEU A 130 -14.64 7.27 -10.30
C LEU A 130 -15.68 8.34 -9.94
N ALA A 131 -16.09 8.41 -8.67
CA ALA A 131 -17.02 9.44 -8.20
C ALA A 131 -16.43 10.86 -8.33
N TRP A 132 -15.14 11.03 -8.04
CA TRP A 132 -14.45 12.30 -8.25
C TRP A 132 -14.36 12.67 -9.73
N LEU A 133 -14.10 11.71 -10.62
CA LEU A 133 -14.12 11.97 -12.07
C LEU A 133 -15.49 12.45 -12.52
N ARG A 134 -16.58 11.77 -12.13
CA ARG A 134 -17.97 12.19 -12.41
C ARG A 134 -18.27 13.59 -11.90
N ALA A 135 -17.90 13.86 -10.65
CA ALA A 135 -18.11 15.16 -10.02
C ALA A 135 -17.34 16.29 -10.74
N MET A 136 -16.09 16.02 -11.11
CA MET A 136 -15.27 16.97 -11.85
C MET A 136 -15.80 17.24 -13.27
N ASP A 137 -16.33 16.23 -13.94
CA ASP A 137 -16.93 16.40 -15.28
C ASP A 137 -18.22 17.20 -15.21
N ALA A 138 -19.16 16.83 -14.31
CA ALA A 138 -20.41 17.54 -14.13
C ALA A 138 -20.21 19.01 -13.75
N ALA A 139 -19.18 19.31 -12.97
CA ALA A 139 -18.84 20.67 -12.56
C ALA A 139 -17.91 21.41 -13.54
N ALA A 140 -17.52 20.78 -14.66
CA ALA A 140 -16.55 21.31 -15.61
C ALA A 140 -15.26 21.80 -14.93
N VAL A 141 -14.77 21.04 -13.96
CA VAL A 141 -13.58 21.37 -13.18
C VAL A 141 -12.36 21.52 -14.10
N ARG A 142 -11.64 22.60 -13.93
CA ARG A 142 -10.32 22.84 -14.55
C ARG A 142 -9.29 23.07 -13.46
N THR A 143 -8.12 22.48 -13.60
CA THR A 143 -7.00 22.60 -12.66
C THR A 143 -5.77 23.16 -13.37
N ARG A 144 -4.88 23.81 -12.63
CA ARG A 144 -3.61 24.31 -13.18
C ARG A 144 -2.68 23.16 -13.49
N ALA A 145 -2.45 22.26 -12.54
CA ALA A 145 -1.74 21.01 -12.76
C ALA A 145 -2.66 19.97 -13.40
N GLY A 146 -2.12 19.10 -14.24
CA GLY A 146 -2.85 17.93 -14.71
C GLY A 146 -2.99 16.90 -13.57
N LEU A 147 -4.05 16.09 -13.63
CA LEU A 147 -4.25 14.97 -12.72
C LEU A 147 -3.96 13.66 -13.44
N LEU A 148 -3.03 12.88 -12.92
CA LEU A 148 -2.81 11.50 -13.34
C LEU A 148 -3.60 10.60 -12.40
N ILE A 149 -4.66 9.98 -12.91
CA ILE A 149 -5.49 9.03 -12.18
C ILE A 149 -4.94 7.65 -12.40
N VAL A 150 -4.70 6.92 -11.30
CA VAL A 150 -4.09 5.59 -11.34
C VAL A 150 -4.91 4.62 -10.50
N ALA A 151 -5.25 3.46 -11.08
CA ALA A 151 -5.62 2.30 -10.32
C ALA A 151 -4.48 1.30 -10.45
N ASP A 152 -3.71 1.13 -9.41
CA ASP A 152 -2.45 0.40 -9.46
C ASP A 152 -2.55 -1.03 -8.97
N VAL A 153 -1.51 -1.79 -9.27
CA VAL A 153 -1.41 -3.22 -8.96
C VAL A 153 -0.29 -3.52 -7.97
N GLY A 154 -0.52 -4.53 -7.14
CA GLY A 154 0.52 -5.09 -6.29
C GLY A 154 0.90 -4.19 -5.13
N GLU A 155 -0.07 -3.45 -4.55
CA GLU A 155 0.14 -2.78 -3.28
C GLU A 155 0.34 -3.81 -2.18
N GLU A 156 -0.44 -4.88 -2.19
CA GLU A 156 -0.54 -5.83 -1.10
C GLU A 156 0.55 -6.93 -1.11
N GLY A 157 0.99 -7.29 0.08
CA GLY A 157 1.76 -8.48 0.38
C GLY A 157 2.90 -8.78 -0.60
N PRO A 158 2.78 -9.86 -1.41
CA PRO A 158 3.82 -10.28 -2.36
C PRO A 158 3.93 -9.38 -3.59
N GLY A 159 2.95 -8.50 -3.84
CA GLY A 159 2.99 -7.51 -4.91
C GLY A 159 4.10 -6.47 -4.76
N ASP A 160 4.53 -6.20 -3.52
CA ASP A 160 5.72 -5.41 -3.15
C ASP A 160 5.79 -4.02 -3.83
N LEU A 161 4.63 -3.37 -4.02
CA LEU A 161 4.47 -2.05 -4.68
C LEU A 161 4.92 -2.05 -6.15
N ARG A 162 4.79 -3.16 -6.88
CA ARG A 162 5.30 -3.30 -8.25
C ARG A 162 4.70 -2.27 -9.22
N GLY A 163 3.40 -1.96 -9.05
CA GLY A 163 2.71 -0.96 -9.85
C GLY A 163 3.31 0.43 -9.67
N MET A 164 3.51 0.86 -8.42
CA MET A 164 4.16 2.15 -8.12
C MET A 164 5.62 2.17 -8.52
N ARG A 165 6.37 1.06 -8.35
CA ARG A 165 7.74 0.99 -8.87
C ARG A 165 7.77 1.22 -10.36
N HIS A 166 6.90 0.57 -11.12
CA HIS A 166 6.81 0.77 -12.56
C HIS A 166 6.48 2.23 -12.89
N LEU A 167 5.44 2.80 -12.27
CA LEU A 167 5.00 4.17 -12.52
C LEU A 167 6.12 5.21 -12.32
N PHE A 168 6.87 5.10 -11.22
CA PHE A 168 7.89 6.09 -10.85
C PHE A 168 9.29 5.81 -11.41
N GLN A 169 9.57 4.60 -11.91
CA GLN A 169 10.89 4.24 -12.46
C GLN A 169 10.89 4.07 -13.98
N ASN A 170 9.81 3.54 -14.53
CA ASN A 170 9.72 3.15 -15.95
C ASN A 170 8.56 3.84 -16.68
N GLY A 171 7.54 4.32 -15.95
CA GLY A 171 6.35 4.91 -16.55
C GLY A 171 6.62 6.21 -17.33
N PRO A 172 5.77 6.54 -18.33
CA PRO A 172 5.97 7.69 -19.20
C PRO A 172 5.81 9.04 -18.47
N TYR A 173 5.26 9.04 -17.28
CA TYR A 173 5.00 10.24 -16.47
C TYR A 173 5.97 10.45 -15.31
N LYS A 174 6.94 9.55 -15.10
CA LYS A 174 7.83 9.53 -13.92
C LYS A 174 8.51 10.87 -13.62
N ASP A 175 8.97 11.57 -14.65
CA ASP A 175 9.69 12.84 -14.48
C ASP A 175 8.75 14.06 -14.40
N ARG A 176 7.43 13.84 -14.47
CA ARG A 176 6.41 14.90 -14.46
C ARG A 176 5.58 14.93 -13.19
N ILE A 177 5.58 13.85 -12.42
CA ILE A 177 4.81 13.76 -11.17
C ILE A 177 5.53 14.55 -10.09
N SER A 178 4.88 15.61 -9.58
CA SER A 178 5.44 16.50 -8.55
C SER A 178 4.84 16.30 -7.16
N ALA A 179 3.68 15.63 -7.08
CA ALA A 179 3.06 15.22 -5.82
C ALA A 179 2.20 13.98 -6.05
N PHE A 180 2.03 13.20 -5.00
CA PHE A 180 1.30 11.94 -5.02
C PHE A 180 0.30 11.86 -3.86
N ILE A 181 -0.90 11.42 -4.15
CA ILE A 181 -1.95 11.17 -3.17
C ILE A 181 -2.48 9.76 -3.43
N THR A 182 -2.26 8.82 -2.53
CA THR A 182 -3.01 7.57 -2.56
C THR A 182 -4.23 7.68 -1.66
N VAL A 183 -5.34 7.17 -2.15
CA VAL A 183 -6.59 7.06 -1.39
C VAL A 183 -6.70 5.60 -0.98
N ASP A 184 -6.67 5.35 0.31
CA ASP A 184 -6.63 4.00 0.84
C ASP A 184 -7.29 3.96 2.22
N SER A 185 -8.11 2.94 2.44
CA SER A 185 -8.97 2.80 3.63
C SER A 185 -10.09 3.86 3.75
N PRO A 186 -11.13 3.62 4.60
CA PRO A 186 -12.26 4.55 4.68
C PRO A 186 -11.98 5.84 5.44
N ASP A 187 -11.24 5.81 6.57
CA ASP A 187 -11.17 6.94 7.48
C ASP A 187 -10.30 8.08 6.96
N ILE A 188 -10.96 9.17 6.52
CA ILE A 188 -10.31 10.39 6.03
C ILE A 188 -9.51 11.15 7.10
N SER A 189 -9.70 10.87 8.38
CA SER A 189 -9.00 11.57 9.46
C SER A 189 -7.52 11.19 9.56
N HIS A 190 -7.11 10.10 8.93
CA HIS A 190 -5.73 9.61 8.95
C HIS A 190 -4.97 10.08 7.70
N ILE A 191 -3.92 10.86 7.92
CA ILE A 191 -2.98 11.30 6.87
C ILE A 191 -1.66 10.59 7.10
N ALA A 192 -1.30 9.62 6.27
CA ALA A 192 0.03 9.04 6.33
C ALA A 192 1.05 9.98 5.67
N THR A 193 1.94 10.51 6.48
CA THR A 193 3.07 11.36 6.06
C THR A 193 4.41 10.64 6.17
N GLY A 194 4.42 9.44 6.74
CA GLY A 194 5.57 8.57 6.85
C GLY A 194 5.33 7.21 6.24
N ALA A 195 6.36 6.64 5.64
CA ALA A 195 6.37 5.33 5.01
C ALA A 195 7.23 4.35 5.81
N VAL A 196 6.62 3.26 6.28
CA VAL A 196 7.36 2.16 6.91
C VAL A 196 8.03 1.32 5.83
N GLY A 197 9.36 1.31 5.81
CA GLY A 197 10.11 0.39 4.96
C GLY A 197 10.11 -1.03 5.52
N SER A 198 10.15 -2.02 4.63
CA SER A 198 10.28 -3.42 5.01
C SER A 198 11.23 -4.17 4.09
N LYS A 199 11.99 -5.10 4.69
CA LYS A 199 12.79 -6.08 3.96
C LYS A 199 12.40 -7.46 4.41
N ARG A 200 11.97 -8.27 3.46
CA ARG A 200 11.46 -9.62 3.71
C ARG A 200 12.36 -10.64 3.08
N TYR A 201 12.70 -11.65 3.85
CA TYR A 201 13.65 -12.70 3.43
C TYR A 201 13.10 -14.08 3.70
N ARG A 202 13.19 -14.97 2.71
CA ARG A 202 13.14 -16.41 2.94
C ARG A 202 14.57 -16.92 3.03
N VAL A 203 14.92 -17.53 4.16
CA VAL A 203 16.20 -18.18 4.35
C VAL A 203 15.99 -19.68 4.39
N THR A 204 16.56 -20.39 3.40
CA THR A 204 16.56 -21.85 3.33
C THR A 204 17.90 -22.37 3.80
N PHE A 205 17.92 -23.17 4.85
CA PHE A 205 19.10 -23.86 5.36
C PHE A 205 19.14 -25.28 4.79
N ARG A 206 20.25 -25.69 4.21
CA ARG A 206 20.43 -27.00 3.55
C ARG A 206 21.59 -27.75 4.15
N ALA A 207 21.46 -29.08 4.23
CA ALA A 207 22.52 -30.00 4.62
C ALA A 207 22.30 -31.37 3.96
N PRO A 208 23.25 -32.31 4.01
CA PRO A 208 23.08 -33.65 3.44
C PRO A 208 21.91 -34.46 4.02
N GLY A 209 21.51 -34.19 5.27
CA GLY A 209 20.50 -34.98 5.96
C GLY A 209 21.03 -36.33 6.49
N GLY A 210 20.15 -37.18 6.98
CA GLY A 210 20.52 -38.51 7.47
C GLY A 210 19.55 -39.10 8.49
N HIS A 211 19.79 -40.34 8.90
CA HIS A 211 19.02 -40.98 9.95
C HIS A 211 19.38 -40.36 11.31
N SER A 212 18.39 -39.90 12.09
CA SER A 212 18.63 -39.11 13.31
C SER A 212 19.52 -39.86 14.35
N TYR A 213 19.36 -41.14 14.47
CA TYR A 213 20.20 -41.98 15.35
C TYR A 213 21.52 -42.41 14.69
N GLY A 214 21.46 -43.02 13.50
CA GLY A 214 22.66 -43.56 12.83
C GLY A 214 23.64 -42.48 12.30
N ALA A 215 23.14 -41.28 12.01
CA ALA A 215 23.93 -40.15 11.58
C ALA A 215 24.08 -39.08 12.68
N PHE A 216 23.87 -39.46 13.95
CA PHE A 216 24.04 -38.54 15.06
C PHE A 216 25.45 -37.92 15.09
N GLY A 217 25.51 -36.61 15.30
CA GLY A 217 26.76 -35.84 15.26
C GLY A 217 27.09 -35.21 13.91
N LEU A 218 26.33 -35.50 12.84
CA LEU A 218 26.37 -34.69 11.60
C LEU A 218 25.67 -33.37 11.80
N VAL A 219 26.01 -32.38 10.96
CA VAL A 219 25.36 -31.08 10.91
C VAL A 219 23.87 -31.19 10.66
N ASN A 220 23.10 -30.31 11.30
CA ASN A 220 21.65 -30.25 11.21
C ASN A 220 21.18 -28.83 10.85
N PRO A 221 20.59 -28.61 9.67
CA PRO A 221 20.16 -27.30 9.25
C PRO A 221 19.05 -26.70 10.12
N MET A 222 18.26 -27.53 10.82
CA MET A 222 17.24 -27.08 11.79
C MET A 222 17.87 -26.38 13.00
N PHE A 223 19.04 -26.86 13.47
CA PHE A 223 19.75 -26.22 14.57
C PHE A 223 20.35 -24.87 14.17
N ALA A 224 20.91 -24.77 12.95
CA ALA A 224 21.38 -23.50 12.42
C ALA A 224 20.23 -22.48 12.27
N MET A 225 19.07 -22.91 11.75
CA MET A 225 17.86 -22.09 11.65
C MET A 225 17.37 -21.61 13.03
N ALA A 226 17.26 -22.53 13.99
CA ALA A 226 16.81 -22.20 15.35
C ALA A 226 17.76 -21.20 16.06
N ASP A 227 19.07 -21.34 15.87
CA ASP A 227 20.06 -20.40 16.41
C ASP A 227 19.95 -19.02 15.73
N ALA A 228 19.72 -18.96 14.42
CA ALA A 228 19.48 -17.69 13.71
C ALA A 228 18.24 -16.96 14.24
N ILE A 229 17.13 -17.66 14.43
CA ILE A 229 15.89 -17.11 15.00
C ILE A 229 16.15 -16.63 16.46
N ALA A 230 16.80 -17.46 17.27
CA ALA A 230 17.09 -17.12 18.66
C ALA A 230 18.03 -15.91 18.81
N ARG A 231 19.02 -15.78 17.91
CA ARG A 231 19.91 -14.60 17.87
C ARG A 231 19.16 -13.35 17.44
N LEU A 232 18.35 -13.43 16.40
CA LEU A 232 17.53 -12.30 15.94
C LEU A 232 16.62 -11.82 17.09
N GLY A 233 15.94 -12.73 17.80
CA GLY A 233 15.06 -12.39 18.92
C GLY A 233 15.74 -11.67 20.10
N ARG A 234 17.08 -11.56 20.08
CA ARG A 234 17.87 -10.82 21.10
C ARG A 234 18.44 -9.51 20.58
N VAL A 235 18.17 -9.15 19.32
CA VAL A 235 18.64 -7.88 18.74
C VAL A 235 17.87 -6.73 19.38
N THR A 236 18.60 -5.76 19.91
CA THR A 236 18.00 -4.52 20.38
C THR A 236 17.83 -3.55 19.22
N VAL A 237 16.63 -3.04 19.04
CA VAL A 237 16.24 -2.07 18.01
C VAL A 237 15.68 -0.81 18.66
N PRO A 238 15.77 0.37 18.02
CA PRO A 238 15.21 1.59 18.57
C PRO A 238 13.67 1.55 18.59
N ALA A 239 13.09 2.18 19.63
CA ALA A 239 11.65 2.43 19.68
C ALA A 239 11.24 3.65 18.82
N SER A 240 12.17 4.59 18.62
CA SER A 240 12.03 5.75 17.72
C SER A 240 13.37 6.03 17.03
N PRO A 241 13.42 6.02 15.68
CA PRO A 241 12.34 5.60 14.77
C PRO A 241 11.93 4.14 15.03
N LYS A 242 10.62 3.86 14.98
CA LYS A 242 10.11 2.51 15.28
C LYS A 242 10.73 1.51 14.32
N THR A 243 11.41 0.51 14.90
CA THR A 243 12.09 -0.55 14.16
C THR A 243 11.68 -1.88 14.76
N THR A 244 11.36 -2.85 13.91
CA THR A 244 10.82 -4.15 14.34
C THR A 244 11.35 -5.27 13.46
N TYR A 245 11.26 -6.51 13.97
CA TYR A 245 11.56 -7.71 13.21
C TYR A 245 10.68 -8.88 13.66
N SER A 246 10.50 -9.85 12.78
CA SER A 246 9.79 -11.09 13.07
C SER A 246 10.36 -12.25 12.28
N ALA A 247 10.33 -13.46 12.87
CA ALA A 247 10.39 -14.72 12.14
C ALA A 247 8.98 -15.30 12.17
N SER A 248 8.32 -15.41 11.01
CA SER A 248 6.85 -15.56 10.96
C SER A 248 6.38 -16.89 10.40
N VAL A 249 7.01 -17.38 9.34
CA VAL A 249 6.61 -18.63 8.69
C VAL A 249 7.81 -19.57 8.63
N THR A 250 7.60 -20.85 8.85
CA THR A 250 8.66 -21.87 8.81
C THR A 250 8.14 -23.17 8.21
N GLY A 251 9.05 -23.92 7.58
CA GLY A 251 8.72 -25.22 7.01
C GLY A 251 9.95 -26.06 6.69
N GLY A 252 9.71 -27.24 6.16
CA GLY A 252 10.73 -28.21 5.79
C GLY A 252 10.81 -29.41 6.71
N GLY A 253 11.77 -30.31 6.41
CA GLY A 253 11.88 -31.63 7.04
C GLY A 253 10.91 -32.65 6.41
N THR A 254 11.10 -33.93 6.74
CA THR A 254 10.32 -35.03 6.14
C THR A 254 9.82 -36.04 7.17
N SER A 255 10.60 -36.34 8.20
CA SER A 255 10.26 -37.34 9.19
C SER A 255 10.93 -37.05 10.53
N ILE A 256 10.26 -37.46 11.64
CA ILE A 256 10.73 -37.21 12.99
C ILE A 256 12.08 -37.92 13.30
N ASN A 257 12.39 -39.00 12.61
CA ASN A 257 13.63 -39.78 12.78
C ASN A 257 14.70 -39.47 11.75
N SER A 258 14.63 -38.29 11.10
CA SER A 258 15.64 -37.82 10.15
C SER A 258 16.25 -36.48 10.56
N ILE A 259 17.54 -36.31 10.25
CA ILE A 259 18.15 -35.01 10.12
C ILE A 259 17.62 -34.44 8.79
N PRO A 260 16.95 -33.27 8.77
CA PRO A 260 16.41 -32.74 7.52
C PRO A 260 17.49 -32.37 6.51
N ASN A 261 17.18 -32.48 5.21
CA ASN A 261 18.06 -32.01 4.16
C ASN A 261 17.84 -30.52 3.86
N HIS A 262 16.68 -29.97 4.18
CA HIS A 262 16.40 -28.53 4.12
C HIS A 262 15.30 -28.14 5.11
N VAL A 263 15.42 -26.92 5.59
CA VAL A 263 14.39 -26.18 6.36
C VAL A 263 14.46 -24.71 5.97
N TRP A 264 13.38 -23.98 6.14
CA TRP A 264 13.34 -22.57 5.81
C TRP A 264 12.48 -21.78 6.79
N THR A 265 12.74 -20.47 6.84
CA THR A 265 11.90 -19.53 7.59
C THR A 265 11.87 -18.17 6.88
N ASP A 266 10.73 -17.49 6.99
CA ASP A 266 10.52 -16.15 6.49
C ASP A 266 10.73 -15.14 7.62
N PHE A 267 11.46 -14.08 7.28
CA PHE A 267 11.77 -12.97 8.18
C PHE A 267 11.19 -11.67 7.61
N ASP A 268 10.62 -10.86 8.50
CA ASP A 268 10.13 -9.50 8.20
C ASP A 268 10.89 -8.50 9.06
N LEU A 269 11.60 -7.57 8.42
CA LEU A 269 12.38 -6.50 9.03
C LEU A 269 11.74 -5.17 8.65
N ARG A 270 11.37 -4.32 9.61
CA ARG A 270 10.70 -3.04 9.34
C ARG A 270 11.34 -1.89 10.07
N SER A 271 11.31 -0.70 9.45
CA SER A 271 11.68 0.55 10.11
C SER A 271 11.04 1.77 9.43
N GLU A 272 10.75 2.80 10.22
CA GLU A 272 10.42 4.14 9.73
C GLU A 272 11.64 4.89 9.18
N SER A 273 12.85 4.37 9.41
CA SER A 273 14.13 4.95 8.99
C SER A 273 14.84 4.05 8.00
N PRO A 274 15.21 4.55 6.80
CA PRO A 274 16.01 3.77 5.85
C PRO A 274 17.38 3.37 6.42
N VAL A 275 17.98 4.21 7.27
CA VAL A 275 19.27 3.94 7.91
C VAL A 275 19.16 2.80 8.91
N GLU A 276 18.15 2.82 9.77
CA GLU A 276 17.93 1.75 10.77
C GLU A 276 17.50 0.44 10.09
N LEU A 277 16.73 0.51 9.01
CA LEU A 277 16.36 -0.67 8.22
C LEU A 277 17.60 -1.33 7.60
N ALA A 278 18.49 -0.55 7.01
CA ALA A 278 19.74 -1.06 6.45
C ALA A 278 20.65 -1.65 7.53
N ARG A 279 20.74 -1.03 8.72
CA ARG A 279 21.49 -1.54 9.85
C ARG A 279 20.94 -2.88 10.36
N LEU A 280 19.62 -2.97 10.48
CA LEU A 280 18.94 -4.20 10.89
C LEU A 280 19.16 -5.32 9.87
N GLU A 281 19.04 -5.03 8.58
CA GLU A 281 19.32 -5.97 7.49
C GLU A 281 20.75 -6.53 7.56
N ALA A 282 21.76 -5.66 7.67
CA ALA A 282 23.15 -6.09 7.80
C ALA A 282 23.38 -6.95 9.05
N THR A 283 22.76 -6.58 10.17
CA THR A 283 22.78 -7.37 11.40
C THR A 283 22.17 -8.74 11.19
N PHE A 284 20.98 -8.81 10.61
CA PHE A 284 20.27 -10.06 10.32
C PHE A 284 21.11 -11.00 9.43
N LEU A 285 21.63 -10.52 8.32
CA LEU A 285 22.45 -11.34 7.40
C LEU A 285 23.71 -11.89 8.09
N ASN A 286 24.36 -11.08 8.94
CA ASN A 286 25.50 -11.53 9.73
C ASN A 286 25.12 -12.58 10.78
N LEU A 287 23.95 -12.46 11.42
CA LEU A 287 23.47 -13.48 12.37
C LEU A 287 23.20 -14.83 11.68
N VAL A 288 22.59 -14.83 10.49
CA VAL A 288 22.38 -16.04 9.69
C VAL A 288 23.71 -16.70 9.38
N ALA A 289 24.69 -15.94 8.90
CA ALA A 289 26.04 -16.47 8.59
C ALA A 289 26.72 -17.03 9.85
N LYS A 290 26.64 -16.35 10.99
CA LYS A 290 27.20 -16.83 12.28
C LYS A 290 26.55 -18.13 12.76
N SER A 291 25.24 -18.27 12.58
CA SER A 291 24.52 -19.47 12.99
C SER A 291 24.89 -20.69 12.14
N VAL A 292 25.09 -20.49 10.85
CA VAL A 292 25.62 -21.52 9.94
C VAL A 292 27.04 -21.93 10.34
N ALA A 293 27.91 -20.94 10.58
CA ALA A 293 29.29 -21.22 11.01
C ALA A 293 29.34 -21.96 12.36
N ALA A 294 28.49 -21.59 13.31
CA ALA A 294 28.40 -22.22 14.62
C ALA A 294 27.99 -23.70 14.50
N GLU A 295 26.99 -24.00 13.68
CA GLU A 295 26.56 -25.39 13.44
C GLU A 295 27.65 -26.22 12.77
N ASN A 296 28.30 -25.68 11.74
CA ASN A 296 29.40 -26.35 11.02
C ASN A 296 30.66 -26.57 11.89
N THR A 297 30.84 -25.74 12.91
CA THR A 297 31.94 -25.92 13.87
C THR A 297 31.59 -26.94 14.95
N ALA A 298 30.32 -26.93 15.40
CA ALA A 298 29.89 -27.78 16.50
C ALA A 298 29.71 -29.25 16.11
N ARG A 299 29.49 -29.55 14.82
CA ARG A 299 29.18 -30.89 14.31
C ARG A 299 30.00 -31.26 13.07
N SER A 300 29.98 -32.56 12.76
CA SER A 300 30.73 -33.10 11.64
C SER A 300 30.14 -32.72 10.29
N THR A 301 30.96 -32.14 9.46
CA THR A 301 30.68 -31.79 8.06
C THR A 301 31.18 -32.82 7.05
N ARG A 302 31.55 -34.05 7.49
CA ARG A 302 32.13 -35.10 6.66
C ARG A 302 31.33 -35.47 5.41
N ASN A 303 30.00 -35.31 5.48
CA ASN A 303 29.08 -35.58 4.37
C ASN A 303 28.63 -34.30 3.64
N GLY A 304 29.13 -33.15 4.06
CA GLY A 304 28.80 -31.81 3.58
C GLY A 304 28.42 -30.89 4.73
N ALA A 305 28.57 -29.60 4.53
CA ALA A 305 28.28 -28.55 5.51
C ALA A 305 26.84 -28.06 5.40
N VAL A 306 26.35 -27.34 6.43
CA VAL A 306 25.15 -26.49 6.30
C VAL A 306 25.49 -25.31 5.40
N THR A 307 24.61 -25.06 4.45
CA THR A 307 24.63 -23.89 3.56
C THR A 307 23.30 -23.17 3.63
N THR A 308 23.25 -21.91 3.17
CA THR A 308 22.02 -21.13 3.08
C THR A 308 21.79 -20.61 1.68
N ASP A 309 20.50 -20.58 1.31
CA ASP A 309 19.98 -19.79 0.20
C ASP A 309 19.14 -18.68 0.81
N ILE A 310 19.45 -17.42 0.49
CA ILE A 310 18.82 -16.23 1.04
C ILE A 310 18.10 -15.49 -0.09
N ALA A 311 16.80 -15.69 -0.17
CA ALA A 311 15.95 -15.02 -1.16
C ALA A 311 15.31 -13.78 -0.52
N LYS A 312 15.53 -12.60 -1.09
CA LYS A 312 14.76 -11.41 -0.75
C LYS A 312 13.38 -11.51 -1.42
N ILE A 313 12.31 -11.57 -0.64
CA ILE A 313 10.93 -11.74 -1.10
C ILE A 313 10.07 -10.48 -0.93
N GLY A 314 10.66 -9.37 -0.49
CA GLY A 314 10.06 -8.05 -0.42
C GLY A 314 11.09 -7.00 -0.02
N ASP A 315 10.95 -5.79 -0.59
CA ASP A 315 11.89 -4.68 -0.36
C ASP A 315 11.19 -3.32 -0.50
N ARG A 316 10.30 -2.97 0.44
CA ARG A 316 9.63 -1.67 0.44
C ARG A 316 10.55 -0.60 1.04
N PRO A 317 10.78 0.53 0.38
CA PRO A 317 11.58 1.61 0.94
C PRO A 317 10.85 2.33 2.08
N ALA A 318 11.59 2.82 3.06
CA ALA A 318 11.10 3.83 4.00
C ALA A 318 11.20 5.22 3.38
N GLY A 319 10.33 6.13 3.80
CA GLY A 319 10.34 7.50 3.35
C GLY A 319 9.50 8.41 4.23
N ARG A 320 9.54 9.72 3.97
CA ARG A 320 8.72 10.67 4.70
C ARG A 320 8.45 11.91 3.86
N THR A 321 7.24 12.43 3.92
CA THR A 321 6.88 13.77 3.47
C THR A 321 6.89 14.71 4.66
N ASP A 322 7.56 15.86 4.50
CA ASP A 322 7.60 16.89 5.55
C ASP A 322 6.17 17.38 5.86
N GLU A 323 5.79 17.31 7.12
CA GLU A 323 4.49 17.78 7.61
C GLU A 323 4.27 19.28 7.38
N THR A 324 5.37 20.03 7.13
CA THR A 324 5.32 21.45 6.77
C THR A 324 5.19 21.71 5.27
N SER A 325 5.20 20.67 4.43
CA SER A 325 4.99 20.80 2.98
C SER A 325 3.59 21.31 2.64
N ASP A 326 3.46 21.96 1.49
CA ASP A 326 2.17 22.48 1.03
C ASP A 326 1.14 21.35 0.84
N LEU A 327 1.57 20.18 0.35
CA LEU A 327 0.71 19.00 0.20
C LEU A 327 0.04 18.61 1.53
N VAL A 328 0.84 18.42 2.56
CA VAL A 328 0.35 17.99 3.89
C VAL A 328 -0.50 19.09 4.53
N ARG A 329 -0.09 20.35 4.43
CA ARG A 329 -0.85 21.49 4.97
C ARG A 329 -2.21 21.66 4.31
N LEU A 330 -2.29 21.48 2.98
CA LEU A 330 -3.54 21.55 2.23
C LEU A 330 -4.47 20.39 2.57
N ALA A 331 -3.95 19.16 2.63
CA ALA A 331 -4.72 17.99 3.05
C ALA A 331 -5.29 18.16 4.47
N HIS A 332 -4.43 18.55 5.42
CA HIS A 332 -4.86 18.82 6.79
C HIS A 332 -5.94 19.92 6.86
N ALA A 333 -5.77 21.01 6.12
CA ALA A 333 -6.72 22.11 6.09
C ALA A 333 -8.06 21.68 5.47
N ALA A 334 -8.04 20.92 4.38
CA ALA A 334 -9.24 20.42 3.70
C ALA A 334 -10.06 19.50 4.61
N ILE A 335 -9.39 18.53 5.23
CA ILE A 335 -10.02 17.56 6.15
C ILE A 335 -10.60 18.30 7.37
N SER A 336 -9.86 19.26 7.94
CA SER A 336 -10.35 20.08 9.08
C SER A 336 -11.56 20.94 8.71
N ALA A 337 -11.55 21.57 7.52
CA ALA A 337 -12.64 22.43 7.06
C ALA A 337 -13.94 21.64 6.83
N HIS A 338 -13.87 20.31 6.61
CA HIS A 338 -15.00 19.41 6.53
C HIS A 338 -15.42 18.82 7.89
N GLY A 339 -14.88 19.34 9.00
CA GLY A 339 -15.28 18.94 10.35
C GLY A 339 -14.66 17.67 10.89
N PHE A 340 -13.62 17.14 10.21
CA PHE A 340 -12.82 16.03 10.74
C PHE A 340 -11.62 16.55 11.55
N GLN A 341 -11.02 15.68 12.34
CA GLN A 341 -9.81 15.99 13.10
C GLN A 341 -8.63 15.16 12.54
N PRO A 342 -7.84 15.73 11.62
CA PRO A 342 -6.76 14.99 10.97
C PRO A 342 -5.66 14.63 11.96
N ARG A 343 -5.10 13.42 11.79
CA ARG A 343 -4.00 12.87 12.55
C ARG A 343 -2.94 12.38 11.59
N PHE A 344 -1.69 12.69 11.89
CA PHE A 344 -0.57 12.15 11.12
C PHE A 344 -0.20 10.75 11.60
N GLU A 345 0.12 9.90 10.64
CA GLU A 345 0.56 8.53 10.90
C GLU A 345 1.71 8.11 9.99
N THR A 346 2.31 6.98 10.31
CA THR A 346 3.28 6.28 9.46
C THR A 346 2.68 4.92 9.09
N SER A 347 2.60 4.63 7.80
CA SER A 347 2.00 3.40 7.26
C SER A 347 2.87 2.83 6.15
N SER A 348 2.56 1.62 5.67
CA SER A 348 3.20 1.05 4.48
C SER A 348 2.15 0.98 3.39
N THR A 349 2.28 1.83 2.37
CA THR A 349 1.31 2.03 1.29
C THR A 349 2.04 2.38 -0.01
N ASP A 350 1.31 2.62 -1.08
CA ASP A 350 1.82 3.15 -2.35
C ASP A 350 2.69 4.40 -2.20
N ALA A 351 2.41 5.22 -1.19
CA ALA A 351 3.20 6.41 -0.90
C ALA A 351 4.68 6.13 -0.55
N ASN A 352 5.03 4.89 -0.20
CA ASN A 352 6.43 4.52 0.09
C ASN A 352 7.37 4.83 -1.08
N ILE A 353 6.96 4.52 -2.31
CA ILE A 353 7.82 4.71 -3.48
C ILE A 353 8.10 6.19 -3.73
N PRO A 354 7.10 7.06 -3.95
CA PRO A 354 7.38 8.48 -4.19
C PRO A 354 8.06 9.16 -2.98
N MET A 355 7.69 8.84 -1.74
CA MET A 355 8.39 9.36 -0.56
C MET A 355 9.89 9.03 -0.55
N SER A 356 10.25 7.80 -0.93
CA SER A 356 11.66 7.37 -1.01
C SER A 356 12.46 8.08 -2.11
N LEU A 357 11.78 8.59 -3.12
CA LEU A 357 12.35 9.37 -4.22
C LEU A 357 12.38 10.88 -3.93
N GLY A 358 11.92 11.31 -2.75
CA GLY A 358 11.83 12.72 -2.36
C GLY A 358 10.67 13.47 -3.01
N ILE A 359 9.72 12.77 -3.61
CA ILE A 359 8.49 13.35 -4.16
C ILE A 359 7.49 13.48 -3.00
N PRO A 360 6.92 14.67 -2.74
CA PRO A 360 5.88 14.83 -1.74
C PRO A 360 4.72 13.87 -1.98
N ALA A 361 4.43 13.02 -1.00
CA ALA A 361 3.41 12.01 -1.09
C ALA A 361 2.65 11.84 0.23
N ILE A 362 1.37 11.53 0.16
CA ILE A 362 0.53 11.21 1.32
C ILE A 362 -0.44 10.08 0.99
N LYS A 363 -0.90 9.38 2.03
CA LYS A 363 -2.10 8.57 1.98
C LYS A 363 -3.21 9.31 2.73
N ILE A 364 -4.42 9.32 2.16
CA ILE A 364 -5.65 9.79 2.80
C ILE A 364 -6.74 8.72 2.68
N GLY A 365 -7.75 8.80 3.53
CA GLY A 365 -8.90 7.91 3.44
C GLY A 365 -9.90 8.31 2.36
N SER A 366 -10.73 7.36 1.96
CA SER A 366 -11.78 7.51 0.93
C SER A 366 -13.10 8.10 1.46
N GLY A 367 -13.20 8.34 2.78
CA GLY A 367 -14.40 8.84 3.45
C GLY A 367 -15.31 7.72 3.99
N GLY A 368 -16.14 8.07 4.97
CA GLY A 368 -16.97 7.11 5.70
C GLY A 368 -16.20 6.39 6.81
N THR A 369 -16.69 5.22 7.18
CA THR A 369 -16.09 4.36 8.20
C THR A 369 -16.03 2.92 7.71
N GLY A 370 -15.15 2.13 8.29
CA GLY A 370 -15.00 0.71 8.00
C GLY A 370 -14.19 0.02 9.07
N GLY A 371 -13.94 -1.25 8.90
CA GLY A 371 -13.15 -1.99 9.86
C GLY A 371 -12.89 -3.42 9.44
N ARG A 372 -12.01 -4.08 10.20
CA ARG A 372 -11.60 -5.47 9.99
C ARG A 372 -10.92 -5.72 8.64
N ALA A 373 -10.23 -4.69 8.08
CA ALA A 373 -9.39 -4.86 6.90
C ALA A 373 -8.49 -6.10 7.03
N HIS A 374 -8.17 -6.75 5.93
CA HIS A 374 -7.41 -8.02 5.88
C HIS A 374 -8.11 -9.21 6.57
N SER A 375 -9.43 -9.15 6.75
CA SER A 375 -10.20 -10.28 7.25
C SER A 375 -11.43 -10.57 6.38
N LEU A 376 -11.93 -11.81 6.40
CA LEU A 376 -13.15 -12.19 5.68
C LEU A 376 -14.41 -11.45 6.18
N GLU A 377 -14.30 -10.80 7.34
CA GLU A 377 -15.37 -10.02 7.98
C GLU A 377 -15.17 -8.50 7.78
N GLU A 378 -14.42 -8.10 6.78
CA GLU A 378 -14.21 -6.70 6.44
C GLU A 378 -15.53 -6.03 6.09
N TRP A 379 -15.69 -4.78 6.51
CA TRP A 379 -16.91 -4.02 6.28
C TRP A 379 -16.64 -2.53 6.11
N ILE A 380 -17.55 -1.88 5.41
CA ILE A 380 -17.65 -0.42 5.32
C ILE A 380 -19.08 0.02 5.65
N ASP A 381 -19.21 1.25 6.14
CA ASP A 381 -20.49 1.95 6.28
C ASP A 381 -20.61 2.98 5.14
N VAL A 382 -21.69 2.85 4.37
CA VAL A 382 -21.98 3.73 3.23
C VAL A 382 -23.13 4.72 3.53
N THR A 383 -23.36 5.03 4.82
CA THR A 383 -24.28 6.11 5.19
C THR A 383 -23.93 7.37 4.41
N PRO A 384 -24.91 8.01 3.71
CA PRO A 384 -24.61 9.07 2.73
C PRO A 384 -23.83 10.25 3.32
N GLU A 385 -24.31 10.85 4.42
CA GLU A 385 -23.74 12.10 4.95
C GLU A 385 -22.24 11.96 5.29
N PRO A 386 -21.79 11.03 6.16
CA PRO A 386 -20.37 10.91 6.49
C PRO A 386 -19.51 10.45 5.30
N SER A 387 -20.06 9.61 4.41
CA SER A 387 -19.37 9.19 3.19
C SER A 387 -19.12 10.35 2.24
N ILE A 388 -20.18 11.11 1.91
CA ILE A 388 -20.10 12.26 0.98
C ILE A 388 -19.19 13.34 1.55
N ARG A 389 -19.30 13.64 2.84
CA ARG A 389 -18.47 14.64 3.50
C ARG A 389 -16.99 14.26 3.46
N GLY A 390 -16.66 12.99 3.66
CA GLY A 390 -15.28 12.49 3.54
C GLY A 390 -14.78 12.54 2.09
N MET A 391 -15.57 12.08 1.11
CA MET A 391 -15.23 12.20 -0.31
C MET A 391 -15.00 13.67 -0.73
N ALA A 392 -15.83 14.60 -0.23
CA ALA A 392 -15.69 16.03 -0.47
C ALA A 392 -14.38 16.59 0.10
N ALA A 393 -13.99 16.16 1.31
CA ALA A 393 -12.71 16.56 1.91
C ALA A 393 -11.50 16.09 1.07
N GLY A 394 -11.53 14.84 0.60
CA GLY A 394 -10.51 14.31 -0.31
C GLY A 394 -10.47 15.07 -1.64
N LEU A 395 -11.62 15.33 -2.25
CA LEU A 395 -11.70 16.11 -3.50
C LEU A 395 -11.18 17.54 -3.30
N ALA A 396 -11.52 18.21 -2.18
CA ALA A 396 -10.98 19.54 -1.86
C ALA A 396 -9.44 19.52 -1.74
N THR A 397 -8.89 18.47 -1.16
CA THR A 397 -7.44 18.25 -1.09
C THR A 397 -6.84 18.19 -2.50
N VAL A 398 -7.37 17.32 -3.35
CA VAL A 398 -6.87 17.14 -4.74
C VAL A 398 -6.95 18.45 -5.52
N LEU A 399 -8.08 19.17 -5.47
CA LEU A 399 -8.28 20.42 -6.19
C LEU A 399 -7.39 21.55 -5.66
N ALA A 400 -7.17 21.64 -4.35
CA ALA A 400 -6.28 22.62 -3.77
C ALA A 400 -4.82 22.38 -4.16
N VAL A 401 -4.38 21.12 -4.15
CA VAL A 401 -3.00 20.73 -4.54
C VAL A 401 -2.78 20.94 -6.03
N ALA A 402 -3.75 20.58 -6.88
CA ALA A 402 -3.67 20.80 -8.33
C ALA A 402 -3.86 22.27 -8.73
N GLY A 403 -4.41 23.08 -7.86
CA GLY A 403 -4.77 24.47 -8.09
C GLY A 403 -6.01 24.60 -8.99
N LEU A 404 -7.16 24.93 -8.41
CA LEU A 404 -8.38 25.20 -9.16
C LEU A 404 -8.15 26.42 -10.08
N ALA A 405 -8.56 26.30 -11.38
CA ALA A 405 -8.30 27.30 -12.43
C ALA A 405 -9.56 28.05 -12.83
#